data_e04105514440fb2e1480633a5f6777ab
#
_entry.id   e04105514440fb2e1480633a5f6777ab
#
_cell.length_a   1.000
_cell.length_b   1.000
_cell.length_c   1.000
_cell.angle_alpha   90.00
_cell.angle_beta   90.00
_cell.angle_gamma   90.00
#
_symmetry.space_group_name_H-M   'P 1'
#
loop_
_entity.id
_entity.type
_entity.pdbx_description
1 polymer ?
#
loop_
_entity_poly.entity_id
_entity_poly.type
_entity_poly.pdbx_seq_one_letter_code
_entity_poly.pdbx_strand_id
1 'polypeptide(L)'
;MHRVCFDIRLKNFGHGFWWVAYLDDVAVAFAGLHASVQWERTGYLARAGVHPAARVHGLQRRLIRVRIAKARRLGWQWLVTDTVENPTSSNNLIECGFRAFEPAKPWATKAAAYWRLKL
;
A
#
# COMPACT_ATOMS: atom_id res chain seq x y z
N MET A 1 23.18 16.50 -9.84
CA MET A 1 22.13 15.97 -8.94
C MET A 1 21.80 14.54 -9.34
N HIS A 2 22.04 13.60 -8.43
CA HIS A 2 21.71 12.21 -8.70
C HIS A 2 20.22 11.97 -8.47
N ARG A 3 19.55 11.51 -9.51
CA ARG A 3 18.18 11.09 -9.40
C ARG A 3 18.15 9.61 -9.07
N VAL A 4 17.56 9.26 -7.94
CA VAL A 4 17.38 7.86 -7.56
C VAL A 4 16.19 7.30 -8.35
N CYS A 5 16.47 6.28 -9.15
CA CYS A 5 15.45 5.61 -9.97
C CYS A 5 15.19 4.21 -9.43
N PHE A 6 13.93 3.96 -9.06
CA PHE A 6 13.48 2.62 -8.65
C PHE A 6 12.77 1.93 -9.80
N ASP A 7 13.06 0.66 -9.99
CA ASP A 7 12.34 -0.21 -10.91
C ASP A 7 11.30 -1.00 -10.12
N ILE A 8 10.03 -0.72 -10.34
CA ILE A 8 8.92 -1.36 -9.62
C ILE A 8 8.29 -2.40 -10.52
N ARG A 9 8.38 -3.68 -10.13
CA ARG A 9 7.91 -4.82 -10.92
C ARG A 9 6.79 -5.55 -10.20
N LEU A 10 5.74 -5.89 -10.94
CA LEU A 10 4.66 -6.75 -10.47
C LEU A 10 5.14 -8.20 -10.45
N LYS A 11 4.92 -8.88 -9.33
CA LYS A 11 5.30 -10.28 -9.13
C LYS A 11 4.07 -11.12 -8.77
N ASN A 12 4.10 -12.40 -9.13
CA ASN A 12 3.07 -13.36 -8.77
C ASN A 12 3.57 -14.23 -7.62
N PHE A 13 3.17 -13.88 -6.40
CA PHE A 13 3.51 -14.63 -5.20
C PHE A 13 2.24 -15.20 -4.54
N GLY A 14 1.65 -16.22 -5.13
CA GLY A 14 0.44 -16.82 -4.58
C GLY A 14 -0.78 -15.91 -4.70
N HIS A 15 -1.43 -15.58 -3.57
CA HIS A 15 -2.65 -14.78 -3.58
C HIS A 15 -2.37 -13.28 -3.71
N GLY A 16 -3.18 -12.61 -4.55
CA GLY A 16 -3.12 -11.18 -4.70
C GLY A 16 -2.03 -10.72 -5.65
N PHE A 17 -1.72 -9.45 -5.56
CA PHE A 17 -0.75 -8.78 -6.41
C PHE A 17 0.38 -8.25 -5.54
N TRP A 18 1.61 -8.45 -5.96
CA TRP A 18 2.78 -8.01 -5.22
C TRP A 18 3.71 -7.24 -6.12
N TRP A 19 4.25 -6.16 -5.60
CA TRP A 19 5.26 -5.35 -6.29
C TRP A 19 6.55 -5.39 -5.50
N VAL A 20 7.64 -5.46 -6.23
CA VAL A 20 8.98 -5.35 -5.65
C VAL A 20 9.68 -4.19 -6.34
N ALA A 21 10.23 -3.30 -5.56
CA ALA A 21 11.04 -2.19 -6.07
C ALA A 21 12.51 -2.54 -5.99
N TYR A 22 13.22 -2.28 -7.06
CA TYR A 22 14.65 -2.54 -7.18
C TYR A 22 15.41 -1.23 -7.34
N LEU A 23 16.55 -1.16 -6.71
CA LEU A 23 17.54 -0.11 -6.93
C LEU A 23 18.85 -0.80 -7.36
N ASP A 24 19.33 -0.51 -8.57
CA ASP A 24 20.50 -1.16 -9.15
C ASP A 24 20.43 -2.69 -9.04
N ASP A 25 19.31 -3.25 -9.43
CA ASP A 25 19.00 -4.69 -9.41
C ASP A 25 18.93 -5.33 -8.02
N VAL A 26 18.93 -4.52 -6.95
CA VAL A 26 18.76 -5.00 -5.59
C VAL A 26 17.35 -4.68 -5.10
N ALA A 27 16.64 -5.69 -4.60
CA ALA A 27 15.30 -5.48 -4.03
C ALA A 27 15.40 -4.65 -2.76
N VAL A 28 14.69 -3.51 -2.72
CA VAL A 28 14.72 -2.58 -1.58
C VAL A 28 13.35 -2.33 -0.96
N ALA A 29 12.28 -2.79 -1.61
CA ALA A 29 10.93 -2.62 -1.06
C ALA A 29 9.97 -3.62 -1.68
N PHE A 30 8.86 -3.86 -0.97
CA PHE A 30 7.77 -4.67 -1.47
C PHE A 30 6.44 -4.11 -1.00
N ALA A 31 5.36 -4.45 -1.69
CA ALA A 31 4.01 -4.08 -1.29
C ALA A 31 2.99 -5.02 -1.92
N GLY A 32 1.95 -5.35 -1.17
CA GLY A 32 0.90 -6.26 -1.60
C GLY A 32 -0.46 -5.61 -1.70
N LEU A 33 -1.31 -6.21 -2.52
CA LEU A 33 -2.70 -5.83 -2.72
C LEU A 33 -3.52 -7.08 -2.95
N HIS A 34 -4.62 -7.26 -2.24
CA HIS A 34 -5.54 -8.36 -2.50
C HIS A 34 -6.99 -7.91 -2.29
N ALA A 35 -7.93 -8.73 -2.76
CA ALA A 35 -9.35 -8.46 -2.56
C ALA A 35 -9.68 -8.51 -1.06
N SER A 36 -10.56 -7.61 -0.62
CA SER A 36 -11.08 -7.64 0.73
C SER A 36 -11.94 -8.88 0.94
N VAL A 37 -11.86 -9.47 2.13
CA VAL A 37 -12.74 -10.59 2.52
C VAL A 37 -14.06 -10.10 3.12
N GLN A 38 -14.17 -8.82 3.47
CA GLN A 38 -15.36 -8.26 4.12
C GLN A 38 -16.29 -7.53 3.16
N TRP A 39 -15.74 -6.85 2.15
CA TRP A 39 -16.53 -6.01 1.25
C TRP A 39 -16.27 -6.38 -0.20
N GLU A 40 -17.35 -6.40 -0.99
CA GLU A 40 -17.25 -6.56 -2.43
C GLU A 40 -16.62 -5.32 -3.09
N ARG A 41 -15.98 -5.52 -4.22
CA ARG A 41 -15.34 -4.45 -5.03
C ARG A 41 -14.41 -3.57 -4.21
N THR A 42 -13.78 -4.17 -3.23
CA THR A 42 -12.89 -3.50 -2.29
C THR A 42 -11.58 -4.25 -2.22
N GLY A 43 -10.49 -3.53 -2.31
CA GLY A 43 -9.15 -4.07 -2.12
C GLY A 43 -8.59 -3.74 -0.75
N TYR A 44 -7.67 -4.57 -0.30
CA TYR A 44 -6.92 -4.37 0.93
C TYR A 44 -5.46 -4.15 0.59
N LEU A 45 -4.89 -3.02 1.04
CA LEU A 45 -3.46 -2.80 0.96
C LEU A 45 -2.78 -3.68 1.99
N ALA A 46 -2.19 -4.75 1.52
CA ALA A 46 -1.50 -5.71 2.35
C ALA A 46 -0.13 -5.19 2.78
N ARG A 47 0.67 -6.07 3.36
CA ARG A 47 1.99 -5.73 3.86
C ARG A 47 2.83 -4.96 2.86
N ALA A 48 3.56 -3.97 3.37
CA ALA A 48 4.57 -3.24 2.64
C ALA A 48 5.79 -3.04 3.52
N GLY A 49 6.96 -3.06 2.92
CA GLY A 49 8.20 -2.79 3.62
C GLY A 49 9.17 -2.05 2.69
N VAL A 50 9.91 -1.12 3.26
CA VAL A 50 10.93 -0.36 2.54
C VAL A 50 12.23 -0.43 3.32
N HIS A 51 13.29 -0.87 2.66
CA HIS A 51 14.62 -0.90 3.28
C HIS A 51 14.96 0.51 3.79
N PRO A 52 15.55 0.64 5.00
CA PRO A 52 15.82 1.96 5.58
C PRO A 52 16.58 2.91 4.66
N ALA A 53 17.52 2.40 3.87
CA ALA A 53 18.31 3.21 2.94
C ALA A 53 17.47 3.80 1.78
N ALA A 54 16.28 3.24 1.52
CA ALA A 54 15.40 3.70 0.42
C ALA A 54 14.22 4.55 0.91
N ARG A 55 14.03 4.72 2.21
CA ARG A 55 12.83 5.37 2.78
C ARG A 55 12.68 6.84 2.44
N VAL A 56 13.79 7.54 2.23
CA VAL A 56 13.79 8.99 2.03
C VAL A 56 13.45 9.43 0.61
N HIS A 57 13.12 8.50 -0.29
CA HIS A 57 12.93 8.80 -1.71
C HIS A 57 11.47 8.76 -2.17
N GLY A 58 10.50 8.80 -1.24
CA GLY A 58 9.09 8.77 -1.59
C GLY A 58 8.62 7.42 -2.14
N LEU A 59 9.40 6.36 -1.98
CA LEU A 59 9.13 5.04 -2.56
C LEU A 59 7.84 4.44 -1.99
N GLN A 60 7.57 4.62 -0.70
CA GLN A 60 6.35 4.11 -0.09
C GLN A 60 5.10 4.71 -0.74
N ARG A 61 5.09 6.01 -1.02
CA ARG A 61 3.97 6.65 -1.73
C ARG A 61 3.83 6.15 -3.15
N ARG A 62 4.94 5.91 -3.85
CA ARG A 62 4.89 5.30 -5.19
C ARG A 62 4.28 3.91 -5.15
N LEU A 63 4.61 3.11 -4.14
CA LEU A 63 4.03 1.78 -3.96
C LEU A 63 2.54 1.84 -3.64
N ILE A 64 2.09 2.84 -2.88
CA ILE A 64 0.65 3.08 -2.67
C ILE A 64 -0.01 3.42 -4.01
N ARG A 65 0.56 4.32 -4.79
CA ARG A 65 -0.02 4.77 -6.06
C ARG A 65 -0.13 3.67 -7.12
N VAL A 66 0.86 2.78 -7.21
CA VAL A 66 0.77 1.65 -8.17
C VAL A 66 -0.33 0.68 -7.77
N ARG A 67 -0.57 0.50 -6.45
CA ARG A 67 -1.67 -0.33 -5.96
C ARG A 67 -3.02 0.32 -6.22
N ILE A 68 -3.14 1.64 -6.05
CA ILE A 68 -4.34 2.40 -6.40
C ILE A 68 -4.65 2.23 -7.90
N ALA A 69 -3.66 2.40 -8.76
CA ALA A 69 -3.83 2.26 -10.20
C ALA A 69 -4.30 0.84 -10.58
N LYS A 70 -3.74 -0.18 -9.95
CA LYS A 70 -4.15 -1.57 -10.18
C LYS A 70 -5.59 -1.80 -9.73
N ALA A 71 -5.97 -1.31 -8.56
CA ALA A 71 -7.32 -1.44 -8.03
C ALA A 71 -8.35 -0.80 -8.96
N ARG A 72 -8.05 0.38 -9.51
CA ARG A 72 -8.91 1.04 -10.51
C ARG A 72 -9.08 0.20 -11.76
N ARG A 73 -8.00 -0.40 -12.26
CA ARG A 73 -8.05 -1.27 -13.45
C ARG A 73 -8.87 -2.54 -13.20
N LEU A 74 -8.88 -3.03 -11.95
CA LEU A 74 -9.69 -4.19 -11.58
C LEU A 74 -11.17 -3.84 -11.41
N GLY A 75 -11.53 -2.57 -11.48
CA GLY A 75 -12.91 -2.10 -11.30
C GLY A 75 -13.34 -2.04 -9.83
N TRP A 76 -12.41 -2.11 -8.90
CA TRP A 76 -12.74 -1.97 -7.49
C TRP A 76 -13.16 -0.53 -7.18
N GLN A 77 -14.01 -0.37 -6.17
CA GLN A 77 -14.58 0.92 -5.78
C GLN A 77 -13.89 1.53 -4.57
N TRP A 78 -13.29 0.69 -3.73
CA TRP A 78 -12.68 1.12 -2.48
C TRP A 78 -11.36 0.39 -2.24
N LEU A 79 -10.46 1.07 -1.56
CA LEU A 79 -9.30 0.46 -0.90
C LEU A 79 -9.39 0.71 0.59
N VAL A 80 -9.03 -0.29 1.37
CA VAL A 80 -8.95 -0.20 2.83
C VAL A 80 -7.59 -0.70 3.29
N THR A 81 -7.15 -0.22 4.45
CA THR A 81 -5.95 -0.70 5.11
C THR A 81 -5.95 -0.29 6.58
N ASP A 82 -4.93 -0.69 7.30
CA ASP A 82 -4.73 -0.34 8.69
C ASP A 82 -3.27 0.00 8.98
N THR A 83 -3.07 0.80 10.01
CA THR A 83 -1.75 1.12 10.55
C THR A 83 -1.76 0.99 12.06
N VAL A 84 -0.63 0.58 12.64
CA VAL A 84 -0.48 0.50 14.09
C VAL A 84 0.76 1.31 14.48
N GLU A 85 0.53 2.39 15.24
CA GLU A 85 1.60 3.25 15.78
C GLU A 85 2.68 3.59 14.76
N ASN A 86 2.26 3.96 13.54
CA ASN A 86 3.18 4.25 12.44
C ASN A 86 2.80 5.58 11.78
N PRO A 87 3.26 6.72 12.33
CA PRO A 87 2.93 8.04 11.77
C PRO A 87 3.41 8.22 10.32
N THR A 88 4.55 7.66 9.98
CA THR A 88 5.08 7.75 8.61
C THR A 88 4.15 7.07 7.61
N SER A 89 3.71 5.85 7.90
CA SER A 89 2.76 5.14 7.04
C SER A 89 1.42 5.86 6.96
N SER A 90 0.90 6.33 8.09
CA SER A 90 -0.35 7.11 8.14
C SER A 90 -0.25 8.38 7.30
N ASN A 91 0.84 9.13 7.41
CA ASN A 91 1.04 10.33 6.62
C ASN A 91 1.13 10.05 5.11
N ASN A 92 1.76 8.95 4.71
CA ASN A 92 1.82 8.56 3.32
C ASN A 92 0.43 8.19 2.76
N LEU A 93 -0.40 7.54 3.56
CA LEU A 93 -1.78 7.23 3.18
C LEU A 93 -2.60 8.52 3.02
N ILE A 94 -2.50 9.45 3.97
CA ILE A 94 -3.18 10.75 3.90
C ILE A 94 -2.75 11.50 2.64
N GLU A 95 -1.46 11.55 2.34
CA GLU A 95 -0.92 12.19 1.13
C GLU A 95 -1.47 11.57 -0.15
N CYS A 96 -1.78 10.28 -0.13
CA CYS A 96 -2.37 9.57 -1.28
C CYS A 96 -3.91 9.62 -1.31
N GLY A 97 -4.54 10.37 -0.41
CA GLY A 97 -5.97 10.61 -0.40
C GLY A 97 -6.79 9.72 0.52
N PHE A 98 -6.17 8.84 1.28
CA PHE A 98 -6.88 8.01 2.24
C PHE A 98 -7.41 8.84 3.40
N ARG A 99 -8.55 8.42 3.93
CA ARG A 99 -9.17 9.03 5.12
C ARG A 99 -9.37 7.99 6.20
N ALA A 100 -9.22 8.41 7.44
CA ALA A 100 -9.48 7.57 8.60
C ALA A 100 -10.97 7.23 8.69
N PHE A 101 -11.28 6.03 9.12
CA PHE A 101 -12.66 5.61 9.39
C PHE A 101 -12.69 4.54 10.49
N GLU A 102 -13.88 4.35 11.07
CA GLU A 102 -14.10 3.30 12.05
C GLU A 102 -14.96 2.19 11.42
N PRO A 103 -14.36 1.03 11.12
CA PRO A 103 -15.14 -0.07 10.55
C PRO A 103 -16.09 -0.67 11.59
N ALA A 104 -17.27 -1.08 11.13
CA ALA A 104 -18.25 -1.74 11.99
C ALA A 104 -17.70 -3.05 12.59
N LYS A 105 -16.85 -3.74 11.84
CA LYS A 105 -16.18 -4.96 12.28
C LYS A 105 -14.66 -4.77 12.13
N PRO A 106 -13.98 -4.24 13.16
CA PRO A 106 -12.53 -4.09 13.12
C PRO A 106 -11.83 -5.43 12.93
N TRP A 107 -10.84 -5.44 12.05
CA TRP A 107 -10.09 -6.66 11.71
C TRP A 107 -8.69 -6.71 12.32
N ALA A 108 -8.25 -5.63 12.95
CA ALA A 108 -6.91 -5.54 13.52
C ALA A 108 -7.00 -5.24 15.03
N THR A 109 -5.86 -4.96 15.66
CA THR A 109 -5.79 -4.70 17.11
C THR A 109 -6.49 -3.40 17.51
N LYS A 110 -6.74 -3.23 18.81
CA LYS A 110 -7.35 -2.00 19.35
C LYS A 110 -6.54 -0.74 19.07
N ALA A 111 -5.22 -0.88 18.93
CA ALA A 111 -4.32 0.23 18.64
C ALA A 111 -4.30 0.62 17.17
N ALA A 112 -4.99 -0.12 16.30
CA ALA A 112 -4.96 0.13 14.87
C ALA A 112 -5.81 1.35 14.50
N ALA A 113 -5.29 2.13 13.55
CA ALA A 113 -6.05 3.11 12.80
C ALA A 113 -6.45 2.51 11.45
N TYR A 114 -7.66 2.81 11.00
CA TYR A 114 -8.22 2.28 9.77
C TYR A 114 -8.37 3.37 8.74
N TRP A 115 -8.04 3.05 7.51
CA TRP A 115 -7.98 4.01 6.41
C TRP A 115 -8.73 3.48 5.20
N ARG A 116 -9.38 4.36 4.46
CA ARG A 116 -10.04 3.99 3.21
C ARG A 116 -9.88 5.07 2.16
N LEU A 117 -9.91 4.63 0.90
CA LEU A 117 -9.89 5.49 -0.27
C LEU A 117 -11.01 5.08 -1.21
N LYS A 118 -11.80 6.04 -1.63
CA LYS A 118 -12.78 5.82 -2.69
C LYS A 118 -12.08 5.94 -4.04
N LEU A 119 -12.18 4.90 -4.83
CA LEU A 119 -11.61 4.86 -6.18
C LEU A 119 -12.57 5.47 -7.19
#